data_2b359ae9a5a807a2263ee60c52ee4988
#
_entry.id   2b359ae9a5a807a2263ee60c52ee4988
#
_cell.length_a   1.000
_cell.length_b   1.000
_cell.length_c   1.000
_cell.angle_alpha   90.00
_cell.angle_beta   90.00
_cell.angle_gamma   90.00
#
_symmetry.space_group_name_H-M   'P 1'
#
loop_
_entity.id
_entity.type
_entity.pdbx_description
1 polymer ?
#
loop_
_entity_poly.entity_id
_entity_poly.type
_entity_poly.pdbx_seq_one_letter_code
_entity_poly.pdbx_strand_id
1 'polypeptide(L)'
;MAELRKDSLSFLEALGQSVANVSPTLTPALAVAVVVGIAGTASWLVYLIGMAALLIVALNISKLAGRIPAAGSFFVYVSRSLGPSYGMMAGWAMLAAYLFTAMALTIATSIFVKTFFSSLGYTLPISNIPMYLILSVLVWLFATRDIRISSRIGLTLEVISVVIILAVIVITLSHYGFKPDMQQLTLKGASFGGIAQAIVFAIFSFVGFESAASLGKETRNPKVTIPKAIIATSIFSGVFFVGTTYVITQGFGDNVATLGASAAPLGDITNSISKYMTAPVYFGATISSFACALASLNAFGRMLFSLGRYQFVHSSMGIVHQTRKTPHLALTVGAVLNFIVCAVFASNSETNTFGWYGTLASFGFIIVYFLCSVSAPVLLKRTGELKTRDIVIGGLGAVLMFLSLVGSVYPIPSAPYNYFPYAFAAYMLVGFAWFSFLKIRTPQILAGIQHDMESAVIPAGK
;
A
#
# COMPACT_ATOMS: atom_id res chain seq x y z
N MET A 1 24.66 14.68 -14.25
CA MET A 1 23.26 14.81 -13.83
C MET A 1 23.19 14.62 -12.32
N ALA A 2 22.29 15.34 -11.61
CA ALA A 2 22.11 15.12 -10.18
C ALA A 2 21.52 13.72 -9.94
N GLU A 3 22.06 13.01 -8.93
CA GLU A 3 21.58 11.68 -8.52
C GLU A 3 20.79 11.77 -7.21
N LEU A 4 19.97 10.74 -6.95
CA LEU A 4 19.33 10.54 -5.65
C LEU A 4 20.41 10.45 -4.55
N ARG A 5 20.04 10.85 -3.33
CA ARG A 5 20.99 10.89 -2.20
C ARG A 5 21.34 9.47 -1.76
N LYS A 6 22.56 9.03 -2.02
CA LYS A 6 23.07 7.69 -1.65
C LYS A 6 23.30 7.58 -0.14
N ASP A 7 23.18 6.37 0.41
CA ASP A 7 23.52 5.97 1.78
C ASP A 7 23.00 6.91 2.88
N SER A 8 21.83 7.49 2.63
CA SER A 8 21.28 8.55 3.48
C SER A 8 20.29 8.03 4.52
N LEU A 9 19.64 6.90 4.28
CA LEU A 9 18.55 6.37 5.10
C LEU A 9 19.03 5.18 5.94
N SER A 10 18.66 5.21 7.22
CA SER A 10 18.86 4.11 8.17
C SER A 10 17.73 3.07 8.05
N PHE A 11 17.82 2.00 8.88
CA PHE A 11 16.75 1.01 9.00
C PHE A 11 15.42 1.65 9.45
N LEU A 12 15.45 2.59 10.40
CA LEU A 12 14.23 3.22 10.93
C LEU A 12 13.52 4.06 9.87
N GLU A 13 14.25 4.80 9.03
CA GLU A 13 13.65 5.58 7.95
C GLU A 13 13.08 4.68 6.84
N ALA A 14 13.75 3.57 6.52
CA ALA A 14 13.25 2.58 5.58
C ALA A 14 12.01 1.84 6.11
N LEU A 15 12.02 1.45 7.38
CA LEU A 15 10.87 0.88 8.09
C LEU A 15 9.72 1.88 8.12
N GLY A 16 10.00 3.14 8.46
CA GLY A 16 9.02 4.22 8.51
C GLY A 16 8.31 4.44 7.19
N GLN A 17 9.01 4.35 6.06
CA GLN A 17 8.40 4.41 4.73
C GLN A 17 7.37 3.28 4.53
N SER A 18 7.69 2.06 4.90
CA SER A 18 6.77 0.93 4.74
C SER A 18 5.62 0.98 5.74
N VAL A 19 5.89 1.27 7.02
CA VAL A 19 4.83 1.35 8.04
C VAL A 19 3.86 2.49 7.73
N ALA A 20 4.38 3.67 7.37
CA ALA A 20 3.54 4.81 6.99
C ALA A 20 2.70 4.50 5.73
N ASN A 21 3.24 3.76 4.76
CA ASN A 21 2.51 3.43 3.54
C ASN A 21 1.42 2.36 3.76
N VAL A 22 1.55 1.51 4.77
CA VAL A 22 0.48 0.59 5.22
C VAL A 22 -0.64 1.35 5.93
N SER A 23 -0.31 2.46 6.62
CA SER A 23 -1.26 3.21 7.46
C SER A 23 -2.01 2.31 8.45
N PRO A 24 -1.32 1.72 9.45
CA PRO A 24 -1.94 0.77 10.38
C PRO A 24 -3.23 1.28 11.01
N THR A 25 -3.35 2.57 11.25
CA THR A 25 -4.53 3.19 11.86
C THR A 25 -5.76 3.20 10.94
N LEU A 26 -5.57 3.24 9.62
CA LEU A 26 -6.66 3.27 8.65
C LEU A 26 -7.56 2.04 8.75
N THR A 27 -6.96 0.86 8.95
CA THR A 27 -7.70 -0.40 9.03
C THR A 27 -8.69 -0.41 10.20
N PRO A 28 -8.31 -0.19 11.46
CA PRO A 28 -9.26 -0.13 12.56
C PRO A 28 -10.22 1.07 12.49
N ALA A 29 -9.80 2.20 11.89
CA ALA A 29 -10.61 3.39 11.81
C ALA A 29 -11.70 3.35 10.71
N LEU A 30 -11.50 2.56 9.63
CA LEU A 30 -12.40 2.53 8.48
C LEU A 30 -12.53 1.15 7.83
N ALA A 31 -11.41 0.49 7.49
CA ALA A 31 -11.43 -0.71 6.66
C ALA A 31 -12.03 -1.94 7.38
N VAL A 32 -11.92 -2.02 8.70
CA VAL A 32 -12.46 -3.12 9.49
C VAL A 32 -13.98 -3.29 9.32
N ALA A 33 -14.72 -2.19 9.20
CA ALA A 33 -16.18 -2.24 8.99
C ALA A 33 -16.53 -2.96 7.69
N VAL A 34 -15.80 -2.69 6.60
CA VAL A 34 -16.01 -3.34 5.31
C VAL A 34 -15.76 -4.85 5.41
N VAL A 35 -14.65 -5.24 6.04
CA VAL A 35 -14.30 -6.67 6.20
C VAL A 35 -15.31 -7.39 7.08
N VAL A 36 -15.76 -6.77 8.17
CA VAL A 36 -16.77 -7.34 9.07
C VAL A 36 -18.14 -7.43 8.38
N GLY A 37 -18.52 -6.45 7.59
CA GLY A 37 -19.77 -6.51 6.80
C GLY A 37 -19.82 -7.67 5.81
N ILE A 38 -18.66 -8.19 5.36
CA ILE A 38 -18.55 -9.30 4.41
C ILE A 38 -18.34 -10.64 5.14
N ALA A 39 -17.38 -10.70 6.07
CA ALA A 39 -16.93 -11.94 6.71
C ALA A 39 -17.56 -12.20 8.10
N GLY A 40 -18.30 -11.24 8.63
CA GLY A 40 -18.91 -11.36 9.94
C GLY A 40 -17.87 -11.51 11.06
N THR A 41 -18.18 -12.36 12.01
CA THR A 41 -17.32 -12.65 13.17
C THR A 41 -15.98 -13.30 12.81
N ALA A 42 -15.82 -13.79 11.59
CA ALA A 42 -14.56 -14.36 11.08
C ALA A 42 -13.54 -13.29 10.59
N SER A 43 -13.81 -12.01 10.75
CA SER A 43 -12.97 -10.94 10.19
C SER A 43 -11.54 -10.94 10.71
N TRP A 44 -11.31 -11.27 11.97
CA TRP A 44 -9.97 -11.45 12.51
C TRP A 44 -9.20 -12.59 11.80
N LEU A 45 -9.88 -13.69 11.46
CA LEU A 45 -9.31 -14.82 10.71
C LEU A 45 -8.98 -14.41 9.28
N VAL A 46 -9.80 -13.56 8.64
CA VAL A 46 -9.51 -12.98 7.32
C VAL A 46 -8.19 -12.21 7.35
N TYR A 47 -7.96 -11.36 8.35
CA TYR A 47 -6.69 -10.65 8.49
C TYR A 47 -5.52 -11.58 8.83
N LEU A 48 -5.74 -12.65 9.58
CA LEU A 48 -4.71 -13.67 9.86
C LEU A 48 -4.30 -14.41 8.58
N ILE A 49 -5.26 -14.83 7.75
CA ILE A 49 -5.00 -15.47 6.45
C ILE A 49 -4.29 -14.47 5.51
N GLY A 50 -4.77 -13.22 5.47
CA GLY A 50 -4.14 -12.14 4.70
C GLY A 50 -2.69 -11.89 5.12
N MET A 51 -2.42 -11.85 6.42
CA MET A 51 -1.06 -11.74 6.97
C MET A 51 -0.18 -12.91 6.49
N ALA A 52 -0.66 -14.15 6.61
CA ALA A 52 0.10 -15.33 6.19
C ALA A 52 0.41 -15.29 4.68
N ALA A 53 -0.59 -14.95 3.84
CA ALA A 53 -0.43 -14.85 2.40
C ALA A 53 0.60 -13.76 2.02
N LEU A 54 0.47 -12.57 2.62
CA LEU A 54 1.37 -11.45 2.31
C LEU A 54 2.76 -11.60 2.94
N LEU A 55 2.90 -12.33 4.03
CA LEU A 55 4.23 -12.70 4.54
C LEU A 55 4.98 -13.62 3.54
N ILE A 56 4.28 -14.55 2.87
CA ILE A 56 4.85 -15.36 1.80
C ILE A 56 5.31 -14.47 0.64
N VAL A 57 4.51 -13.50 0.23
CA VAL A 57 4.90 -12.51 -0.77
C VAL A 57 6.08 -11.66 -0.30
N ALA A 58 6.07 -11.19 0.95
CA ALA A 58 7.15 -10.42 1.56
C ALA A 58 8.49 -11.16 1.54
N LEU A 59 8.48 -12.48 1.80
CA LEU A 59 9.67 -13.32 1.69
C LEU A 59 10.22 -13.36 0.26
N ASN A 60 9.38 -13.42 -0.77
CA ASN A 60 9.82 -13.37 -2.17
C ASN A 60 10.39 -12.00 -2.54
N ILE A 61 9.68 -10.91 -2.20
CA ILE A 61 10.16 -9.54 -2.43
C ILE A 61 11.48 -9.28 -1.69
N SER A 62 11.60 -9.75 -0.46
CA SER A 62 12.84 -9.63 0.34
C SER A 62 14.03 -10.31 -0.30
N LYS A 63 13.84 -11.46 -0.95
CA LYS A 63 14.92 -12.16 -1.70
C LYS A 63 15.37 -11.34 -2.92
N LEU A 64 14.43 -10.71 -3.63
CA LEU A 64 14.72 -9.82 -4.74
C LEU A 64 15.44 -8.55 -4.26
N ALA A 65 14.91 -7.89 -3.26
CA ALA A 65 15.48 -6.66 -2.68
C ALA A 65 16.88 -6.87 -2.08
N GLY A 66 17.11 -8.01 -1.46
CA GLY A 66 18.41 -8.38 -0.89
C GLY A 66 19.51 -8.57 -1.94
N ARG A 67 19.17 -8.69 -3.22
CA ARG A 67 20.13 -8.88 -4.32
C ARG A 67 20.20 -7.68 -5.25
N ILE A 68 19.12 -6.94 -5.40
CA ILE A 68 18.96 -5.88 -6.39
C ILE A 68 18.53 -4.57 -5.69
N PRO A 69 19.46 -3.78 -5.15
CA PRO A 69 19.11 -2.46 -4.61
C PRO A 69 18.82 -1.49 -5.76
N ALA A 70 17.56 -1.08 -5.92
CA ALA A 70 17.14 -0.21 -7.02
C ALA A 70 16.06 0.79 -6.58
N ALA A 71 16.05 1.99 -7.17
CA ALA A 71 15.01 2.99 -6.93
C ALA A 71 13.66 2.62 -7.60
N GLY A 72 13.71 1.94 -8.74
CA GLY A 72 12.54 1.43 -9.46
C GLY A 72 12.10 0.04 -9.02
N SER A 73 12.53 -0.42 -7.86
CA SER A 73 12.30 -1.71 -7.19
C SER A 73 11.64 -2.79 -8.07
N PHE A 74 10.32 -2.82 -8.15
CA PHE A 74 9.55 -3.89 -8.80
C PHE A 74 9.78 -3.97 -10.32
N PHE A 75 9.83 -2.82 -11.00
CA PHE A 75 10.21 -2.78 -12.41
C PHE A 75 11.56 -3.48 -12.62
N VAL A 76 12.57 -3.11 -11.81
CA VAL A 76 13.92 -3.66 -11.93
C VAL A 76 13.98 -5.13 -11.51
N TYR A 77 13.29 -5.51 -10.42
CA TYR A 77 13.25 -6.90 -9.95
C TYR A 77 12.68 -7.84 -10.99
N VAL A 78 11.52 -7.49 -11.54
CA VAL A 78 10.84 -8.31 -12.54
C VAL A 78 11.60 -8.31 -13.87
N SER A 79 12.13 -7.15 -14.30
CA SER A 79 12.94 -7.06 -15.51
C SER A 79 14.17 -7.97 -15.48
N ARG A 80 14.90 -7.97 -14.38
CA ARG A 80 16.10 -8.82 -14.22
C ARG A 80 15.80 -10.30 -14.14
N SER A 81 14.62 -10.64 -13.63
CA SER A 81 14.22 -12.04 -13.44
C SER A 81 13.52 -12.60 -14.67
N LEU A 82 12.52 -11.91 -15.21
CA LEU A 82 11.62 -12.38 -16.27
C LEU A 82 11.84 -11.66 -17.60
N GLY A 83 12.61 -10.59 -17.62
CA GLY A 83 12.89 -9.78 -18.80
C GLY A 83 12.16 -8.44 -18.82
N PRO A 84 12.59 -7.51 -19.72
CA PRO A 84 12.13 -6.12 -19.73
C PRO A 84 10.63 -5.95 -19.93
N SER A 85 9.98 -6.82 -20.71
CA SER A 85 8.54 -6.76 -20.99
C SER A 85 7.70 -6.94 -19.71
N TYR A 86 8.02 -7.97 -18.92
CA TYR A 86 7.33 -8.21 -17.65
C TYR A 86 7.66 -7.14 -16.61
N GLY A 87 8.91 -6.66 -16.61
CA GLY A 87 9.31 -5.58 -15.71
C GLY A 87 8.56 -4.29 -15.99
N MET A 88 8.39 -3.92 -17.27
CA MET A 88 7.63 -2.74 -17.65
C MET A 88 6.15 -2.88 -17.21
N MET A 89 5.54 -4.04 -17.41
CA MET A 89 4.17 -4.29 -16.96
C MET A 89 4.06 -4.19 -15.42
N ALA A 90 5.06 -4.68 -14.68
CA ALA A 90 5.12 -4.50 -13.23
C ALA A 90 5.24 -3.02 -12.83
N GLY A 91 6.11 -2.25 -13.50
CA GLY A 91 6.25 -0.82 -13.28
C GLY A 91 4.98 -0.03 -13.59
N TRP A 92 4.31 -0.37 -14.69
CA TRP A 92 3.04 0.25 -15.11
C TRP A 92 1.91 -0.05 -14.12
N ALA A 93 1.75 -1.30 -13.69
CA ALA A 93 0.78 -1.69 -12.65
C ALA A 93 1.05 -0.96 -11.34
N MET A 94 2.32 -0.83 -10.95
CA MET A 94 2.71 -0.18 -9.70
C MET A 94 2.52 1.34 -9.71
N LEU A 95 2.62 2.00 -10.87
CA LEU A 95 2.25 3.41 -11.02
C LEU A 95 0.78 3.63 -10.64
N ALA A 96 -0.13 2.85 -11.23
CA ALA A 96 -1.55 2.92 -10.88
C ALA A 96 -1.77 2.61 -9.40
N ALA A 97 -1.15 1.54 -8.89
CA ALA A 97 -1.27 1.11 -7.51
C ALA A 97 -0.95 2.24 -6.52
N TYR A 98 0.22 2.84 -6.61
CA TYR A 98 0.62 3.92 -5.71
C TYR A 98 -0.20 5.21 -5.91
N LEU A 99 -0.58 5.52 -7.16
CA LEU A 99 -1.38 6.72 -7.43
C LEU A 99 -2.80 6.57 -6.85
N PHE A 100 -3.47 5.45 -7.10
CA PHE A 100 -4.80 5.20 -6.54
C PHE A 100 -4.76 5.08 -5.01
N THR A 101 -3.69 4.53 -4.43
CA THR A 101 -3.48 4.57 -2.98
C THR A 101 -3.40 6.01 -2.48
N ALA A 102 -2.59 6.87 -3.10
CA ALA A 102 -2.49 8.27 -2.70
C ALA A 102 -3.86 8.99 -2.78
N MET A 103 -4.67 8.70 -3.82
CA MET A 103 -6.03 9.22 -3.98
C MET A 103 -6.96 8.73 -2.86
N ALA A 104 -6.98 7.43 -2.59
CA ALA A 104 -7.77 6.85 -1.51
C ALA A 104 -7.43 7.50 -0.17
N LEU A 105 -6.14 7.64 0.13
CA LEU A 105 -5.68 8.23 1.39
C LEU A 105 -5.91 9.75 1.48
N THR A 106 -5.91 10.47 0.36
CA THR A 106 -6.32 11.88 0.33
C THR A 106 -7.80 12.01 0.75
N ILE A 107 -8.66 11.13 0.24
CA ILE A 107 -10.08 11.10 0.62
C ILE A 107 -10.25 10.66 2.08
N ALA A 108 -9.58 9.59 2.51
CA ALA A 108 -9.63 9.15 3.91
C ALA A 108 -9.19 10.26 4.87
N THR A 109 -8.12 10.98 4.53
CA THR A 109 -7.66 12.13 5.32
C THR A 109 -8.73 13.23 5.39
N SER A 110 -9.44 13.52 4.28
CA SER A 110 -10.56 14.46 4.26
C SER A 110 -11.68 14.02 5.20
N ILE A 111 -12.09 12.75 5.14
CA ILE A 111 -13.10 12.16 6.03
C ILE A 111 -12.69 12.36 7.50
N PHE A 112 -11.46 11.96 7.84
CA PHE A 112 -10.98 12.00 9.22
C PHE A 112 -10.79 13.41 9.75
N VAL A 113 -10.32 14.37 8.94
CA VAL A 113 -10.27 15.78 9.31
C VAL A 113 -11.67 16.31 9.66
N LYS A 114 -12.66 16.05 8.80
CA LYS A 114 -14.04 16.50 9.05
C LYS A 114 -14.62 15.86 10.31
N THR A 115 -14.38 14.55 10.50
CA THR A 115 -14.86 13.82 11.68
C THR A 115 -14.17 14.28 12.95
N PHE A 116 -12.87 14.59 12.90
CA PHE A 116 -12.13 15.17 14.02
C PHE A 116 -12.76 16.49 14.49
N PHE A 117 -12.97 17.45 13.58
CA PHE A 117 -13.58 18.71 13.94
C PHE A 117 -15.03 18.55 14.40
N SER A 118 -15.80 17.66 13.79
CA SER A 118 -17.15 17.32 14.21
C SER A 118 -17.20 16.77 15.64
N SER A 119 -16.22 15.93 16.01
CA SER A 119 -16.12 15.39 17.39
C SER A 119 -15.81 16.46 18.44
N LEU A 120 -15.28 17.60 18.02
CA LEU A 120 -15.06 18.80 18.87
C LEU A 120 -16.26 19.76 18.85
N GLY A 121 -17.32 19.43 18.13
CA GLY A 121 -18.51 20.28 17.97
C GLY A 121 -18.42 21.35 16.88
N TYR A 122 -17.39 21.28 16.01
CA TYR A 122 -17.23 22.23 14.90
C TYR A 122 -17.51 21.55 13.55
N THR A 123 -18.38 22.12 12.76
CA THR A 123 -18.56 21.72 11.36
C THR A 123 -17.65 22.56 10.47
N LEU A 124 -16.73 21.90 9.74
CA LEU A 124 -15.87 22.60 8.79
C LEU A 124 -16.68 23.03 7.55
N PRO A 125 -16.78 24.34 7.23
CA PRO A 125 -17.51 24.82 6.06
C PRO A 125 -16.68 24.69 4.77
N ILE A 126 -15.95 23.58 4.62
CA ILE A 126 -15.07 23.33 3.48
C ILE A 126 -15.63 22.18 2.67
N SER A 127 -15.95 22.42 1.41
CA SER A 127 -16.38 21.38 0.47
C SER A 127 -15.22 20.47 0.06
N ASN A 128 -15.54 19.33 -0.58
CA ASN A 128 -14.56 18.28 -0.90
C ASN A 128 -13.41 18.80 -1.79
N ILE A 129 -13.70 19.56 -2.85
CA ILE A 129 -12.69 20.00 -3.82
C ILE A 129 -11.60 20.87 -3.18
N PRO A 130 -11.90 21.96 -2.45
CA PRO A 130 -10.88 22.72 -1.72
C PRO A 130 -10.11 21.88 -0.71
N MET A 131 -10.78 20.96 0.00
CA MET A 131 -10.13 20.07 0.95
C MET A 131 -9.09 19.16 0.24
N TYR A 132 -9.47 18.55 -0.89
CA TYR A 132 -8.54 17.71 -1.67
C TYR A 132 -7.39 18.52 -2.25
N LEU A 133 -7.62 19.78 -2.65
CA LEU A 133 -6.55 20.68 -3.11
C LEU A 133 -5.55 20.95 -1.99
N ILE A 134 -6.03 21.36 -0.80
CA ILE A 134 -5.18 21.63 0.35
C ILE A 134 -4.35 20.41 0.72
N LEU A 135 -4.98 19.23 0.81
CA LEU A 135 -4.29 17.98 1.16
C LEU A 135 -3.27 17.58 0.10
N SER A 136 -3.62 17.66 -1.20
CA SER A 136 -2.69 17.34 -2.29
C SER A 136 -1.49 18.29 -2.32
N VAL A 137 -1.69 19.60 -2.07
CA VAL A 137 -0.60 20.58 -1.98
C VAL A 137 0.28 20.30 -0.77
N LEU A 138 -0.29 20.00 0.40
CA LEU A 138 0.49 19.65 1.59
C LEU A 138 1.33 18.38 1.36
N VAL A 139 0.73 17.32 0.83
CA VAL A 139 1.46 16.08 0.50
C VAL A 139 2.58 16.37 -0.50
N TRP A 140 2.33 17.16 -1.55
CA TRP A 140 3.34 17.57 -2.52
C TRP A 140 4.48 18.37 -1.90
N LEU A 141 4.17 19.36 -1.04
CA LEU A 141 5.17 20.16 -0.34
C LEU A 141 6.11 19.29 0.51
N PHE A 142 5.59 18.32 1.24
CA PHE A 142 6.39 17.41 2.04
C PHE A 142 7.15 16.40 1.17
N ALA A 143 6.52 15.85 0.12
CA ALA A 143 7.15 14.87 -0.79
C ALA A 143 8.34 15.48 -1.56
N THR A 144 8.27 16.76 -1.94
CA THR A 144 9.35 17.44 -2.65
C THR A 144 10.52 17.86 -1.76
N ARG A 145 10.40 17.75 -0.44
CA ARG A 145 11.50 17.96 0.52
C ARG A 145 12.50 16.79 0.47
N ASP A 146 13.58 16.93 1.25
CA ASP A 146 14.54 15.83 1.42
C ASP A 146 13.82 14.58 1.94
N ILE A 147 14.09 13.41 1.32
CA ILE A 147 13.45 12.14 1.67
C ILE A 147 13.61 11.76 3.15
N ARG A 148 14.72 12.15 3.79
CA ARG A 148 14.92 11.91 5.22
C ARG A 148 13.85 12.61 6.06
N ILE A 149 13.54 13.87 5.71
CA ILE A 149 12.54 14.66 6.41
C ILE A 149 11.18 14.01 6.21
N SER A 150 10.83 13.68 4.96
CA SER A 150 9.56 13.05 4.62
C SER A 150 9.36 11.70 5.33
N SER A 151 10.37 10.81 5.30
CA SER A 151 10.28 9.50 5.96
C SER A 151 10.26 9.59 7.49
N ARG A 152 10.99 10.54 8.09
CA ARG A 152 10.95 10.76 9.55
C ARG A 152 9.61 11.32 10.01
N ILE A 153 9.07 12.30 9.27
CA ILE A 153 7.72 12.83 9.55
C ILE A 153 6.72 11.67 9.49
N GLY A 154 6.70 10.90 8.39
CA GLY A 154 5.81 9.76 8.25
C GLY A 154 5.90 8.77 9.40
N LEU A 155 7.12 8.37 9.80
CA LEU A 155 7.32 7.46 10.93
C LEU A 155 6.83 8.06 12.25
N THR A 156 7.15 9.33 12.52
CA THR A 156 6.74 9.99 13.78
C THR A 156 5.23 10.08 13.88
N LEU A 157 4.58 10.50 12.79
CA LEU A 157 3.12 10.59 12.72
C LEU A 157 2.47 9.22 12.93
N GLU A 158 3.02 8.18 12.31
CA GLU A 158 2.49 6.82 12.42
C GLU A 158 2.67 6.24 13.82
N VAL A 159 3.81 6.46 14.47
CA VAL A 159 4.02 6.03 15.86
C VAL A 159 3.01 6.70 16.81
N ILE A 160 2.77 7.99 16.63
CA ILE A 160 1.77 8.72 17.43
C ILE A 160 0.38 8.09 17.23
N SER A 161 -0.04 7.87 15.98
CA SER A 161 -1.36 7.32 15.69
C SER A 161 -1.52 5.88 16.18
N VAL A 162 -0.52 5.03 16.03
CA VAL A 162 -0.52 3.65 16.55
C VAL A 162 -0.64 3.63 18.07
N VAL A 163 0.09 4.52 18.78
CA VAL A 163 -0.01 4.63 20.24
C VAL A 163 -1.43 5.03 20.68
N ILE A 164 -2.06 5.98 19.98
CA ILE A 164 -3.44 6.38 20.24
C ILE A 164 -4.39 5.18 20.07
N ILE A 165 -4.28 4.45 18.97
CA ILE A 165 -5.14 3.28 18.71
C ILE A 165 -4.92 2.18 19.75
N LEU A 166 -3.67 1.89 20.11
CA LEU A 166 -3.38 0.90 21.15
C LEU A 166 -3.98 1.31 22.50
N ALA A 167 -3.91 2.58 22.86
CA ALA A 167 -4.57 3.09 24.06
C ALA A 167 -6.08 2.86 24.02
N VAL A 168 -6.73 3.15 22.89
CA VAL A 168 -8.17 2.90 22.68
C VAL A 168 -8.49 1.41 22.82
N ILE A 169 -7.69 0.54 22.19
CA ILE A 169 -7.87 -0.92 22.28
C ILE A 169 -7.78 -1.40 23.73
N VAL A 170 -6.77 -0.94 24.49
CA VAL A 170 -6.62 -1.29 25.90
C VAL A 170 -7.82 -0.81 26.73
N ILE A 171 -8.28 0.42 26.50
CA ILE A 171 -9.46 0.97 27.21
C ILE A 171 -10.72 0.18 26.85
N THR A 172 -10.92 -0.18 25.57
CA THR A 172 -12.04 -1.00 25.11
C THR A 172 -12.02 -2.37 25.82
N LEU A 173 -10.86 -3.04 25.82
CA LEU A 173 -10.70 -4.32 26.53
C LEU A 173 -10.95 -4.20 28.05
N SER A 174 -10.49 -3.12 28.69
CA SER A 174 -10.74 -2.90 30.11
C SER A 174 -12.22 -2.65 30.41
N HIS A 175 -12.96 -2.03 29.47
CA HIS A 175 -14.39 -1.73 29.63
C HIS A 175 -15.27 -2.97 29.40
N TYR A 176 -15.01 -3.73 28.32
CA TYR A 176 -15.79 -4.92 27.97
C TYR A 176 -15.28 -6.22 28.62
N GLY A 177 -14.09 -6.17 29.22
CA GLY A 177 -13.42 -7.28 29.89
C GLY A 177 -12.49 -8.08 28.96
N PHE A 178 -11.44 -8.67 29.56
CA PHE A 178 -10.44 -9.51 28.88
C PHE A 178 -10.92 -10.96 28.71
N LYS A 179 -12.19 -11.17 28.37
CA LYS A 179 -12.73 -12.52 28.16
C LYS A 179 -12.60 -12.93 26.70
N PRO A 180 -12.25 -14.21 26.43
CA PRO A 180 -12.27 -14.72 25.06
C PRO A 180 -13.68 -14.59 24.48
N ASP A 181 -13.77 -14.04 23.28
CA ASP A 181 -15.01 -13.91 22.55
C ASP A 181 -15.31 -15.22 21.80
N MET A 182 -16.23 -16.01 22.37
CA MET A 182 -16.55 -17.32 21.82
C MET A 182 -17.31 -17.25 20.48
N GLN A 183 -18.01 -16.16 20.19
CA GLN A 183 -18.69 -16.02 18.90
C GLN A 183 -17.69 -15.85 17.75
N GLN A 184 -16.67 -15.04 17.98
CA GLN A 184 -15.56 -14.86 17.02
C GLN A 184 -14.70 -16.14 16.92
N LEU A 185 -14.34 -16.77 18.05
CA LEU A 185 -13.47 -17.95 18.04
C LEU A 185 -14.16 -19.18 17.43
N THR A 186 -15.47 -19.32 17.56
CA THR A 186 -16.24 -20.41 16.92
C THR A 186 -16.73 -20.06 15.52
N LEU A 187 -16.38 -18.87 15.01
CA LEU A 187 -16.77 -18.38 13.68
C LEU A 187 -18.28 -18.41 13.45
N LYS A 188 -19.07 -18.12 14.48
CA LYS A 188 -20.53 -18.23 14.43
C LYS A 188 -21.12 -17.31 13.37
N GLY A 189 -21.85 -17.89 12.42
CA GLY A 189 -22.47 -17.13 11.32
C GLY A 189 -21.54 -16.77 10.16
N ALA A 190 -20.26 -17.18 10.20
CA ALA A 190 -19.34 -16.98 9.10
C ALA A 190 -19.61 -17.97 7.95
N SER A 191 -19.37 -17.52 6.71
CA SER A 191 -19.43 -18.37 5.53
C SER A 191 -18.08 -18.43 4.83
N PHE A 192 -17.77 -19.57 4.20
CA PHE A 192 -16.55 -19.70 3.40
C PHE A 192 -16.50 -18.66 2.27
N GLY A 193 -17.63 -18.40 1.60
CA GLY A 193 -17.73 -17.39 0.55
C GLY A 193 -17.45 -15.97 1.05
N GLY A 194 -18.01 -15.62 2.22
CA GLY A 194 -17.75 -14.33 2.86
C GLY A 194 -16.28 -14.16 3.25
N ILE A 195 -15.65 -15.19 3.83
CA ILE A 195 -14.20 -15.17 4.15
C ILE A 195 -13.38 -14.98 2.87
N ALA A 196 -13.63 -15.77 1.82
CA ALA A 196 -12.88 -15.68 0.57
C ALA A 196 -13.03 -14.31 -0.11
N GLN A 197 -14.23 -13.74 -0.13
CA GLN A 197 -14.46 -12.40 -0.67
C GLN A 197 -13.78 -11.31 0.17
N ALA A 198 -13.85 -11.41 1.49
CA ALA A 198 -13.26 -10.43 2.39
C ALA A 198 -11.72 -10.41 2.36
N ILE A 199 -11.06 -11.55 2.07
CA ILE A 199 -9.59 -11.62 1.92
C ILE A 199 -9.09 -10.64 0.85
N VAL A 200 -9.80 -10.49 -0.27
CA VAL A 200 -9.42 -9.56 -1.34
C VAL A 200 -9.32 -8.13 -0.81
N PHE A 201 -10.32 -7.71 -0.02
CA PHE A 201 -10.33 -6.38 0.59
C PHE A 201 -9.33 -6.27 1.75
N ALA A 202 -9.14 -7.33 2.54
CA ALA A 202 -8.15 -7.34 3.61
C ALA A 202 -6.72 -7.17 3.08
N ILE A 203 -6.40 -7.71 1.90
CA ILE A 203 -5.10 -7.49 1.23
C ILE A 203 -4.84 -6.00 1.04
N PHE A 204 -5.85 -5.19 0.70
CA PHE A 204 -5.70 -3.74 0.58
C PHE A 204 -5.16 -3.10 1.87
N SER A 205 -5.60 -3.57 3.03
CA SER A 205 -5.11 -3.05 4.32
C SER A 205 -3.60 -3.23 4.53
N PHE A 206 -3.00 -4.22 3.89
CA PHE A 206 -1.55 -4.49 4.00
C PHE A 206 -0.72 -3.79 2.92
N VAL A 207 -1.35 -3.30 1.87
CA VAL A 207 -0.64 -2.67 0.75
C VAL A 207 0.30 -1.58 1.25
N GLY A 208 1.53 -1.58 0.73
CA GLY A 208 2.56 -0.62 1.12
C GLY A 208 3.67 -1.19 2.00
N PHE A 209 3.49 -2.40 2.58
CA PHE A 209 4.54 -3.05 3.39
C PHE A 209 5.89 -3.14 2.68
N GLU A 210 5.87 -3.18 1.37
CA GLU A 210 7.03 -3.32 0.48
C GLU A 210 7.63 -1.99 0.04
N SER A 211 7.03 -0.85 0.39
CA SER A 211 7.40 0.45 -0.19
C SER A 211 8.83 0.91 0.17
N ALA A 212 9.43 0.36 1.24
CA ALA A 212 10.85 0.51 1.52
C ALA A 212 11.73 0.06 0.35
N ALA A 213 11.27 -0.88 -0.49
CA ALA A 213 12.01 -1.31 -1.67
C ALA A 213 12.27 -0.17 -2.67
N SER A 214 11.41 0.83 -2.73
CA SER A 214 11.58 2.01 -3.59
C SER A 214 12.76 2.90 -3.17
N LEU A 215 13.24 2.75 -1.93
CA LEU A 215 14.35 3.50 -1.34
C LEU A 215 15.70 2.79 -1.49
N GLY A 216 15.79 1.74 -2.30
CA GLY A 216 16.98 0.89 -2.41
C GLY A 216 18.27 1.62 -2.76
N LYS A 217 18.23 2.74 -3.53
CA LYS A 217 19.41 3.56 -3.85
C LYS A 217 19.78 4.58 -2.78
N GLU A 218 18.87 4.87 -1.85
CA GLU A 218 19.02 5.92 -0.83
C GLU A 218 19.33 5.33 0.56
N THR A 219 19.13 4.03 0.75
CA THR A 219 19.26 3.32 2.03
C THR A 219 20.68 2.82 2.24
N ARG A 220 21.17 2.92 3.48
CA ARG A 220 22.44 2.31 3.92
C ARG A 220 22.28 0.79 3.99
N ASN A 221 23.28 0.05 3.48
CA ASN A 221 23.27 -1.41 3.43
C ASN A 221 21.92 -1.98 2.90
N PRO A 222 21.47 -1.54 1.71
CA PRO A 222 20.10 -1.80 1.23
C PRO A 222 19.77 -3.28 1.13
N LYS A 223 20.78 -4.12 0.80
CA LYS A 223 20.62 -5.59 0.70
C LYS A 223 20.19 -6.28 2.00
N VAL A 224 20.41 -5.64 3.15
CA VAL A 224 20.03 -6.16 4.48
C VAL A 224 18.87 -5.35 5.05
N THR A 225 18.95 -4.03 4.93
CA THR A 225 17.99 -3.10 5.53
C THR A 225 16.59 -3.23 4.91
N ILE A 226 16.50 -3.25 3.57
CA ILE A 226 15.21 -3.32 2.88
C ILE A 226 14.48 -4.65 3.15
N PRO A 227 15.11 -5.83 3.02
CA PRO A 227 14.46 -7.09 3.38
C PRO A 227 13.92 -7.13 4.82
N LYS A 228 14.72 -6.64 5.78
CA LYS A 228 14.29 -6.59 7.18
C LYS A 228 13.10 -5.64 7.38
N ALA A 229 13.09 -4.48 6.74
CA ALA A 229 11.99 -3.53 6.82
C ALA A 229 10.69 -4.12 6.26
N ILE A 230 10.74 -4.76 5.10
CA ILE A 230 9.59 -5.40 4.45
C ILE A 230 8.97 -6.47 5.36
N ILE A 231 9.79 -7.39 5.88
CA ILE A 231 9.31 -8.49 6.75
C ILE A 231 8.77 -7.93 8.06
N ALA A 232 9.50 -7.01 8.70
CA ALA A 232 9.08 -6.41 9.96
C ALA A 232 7.73 -5.67 9.83
N THR A 233 7.54 -4.90 8.75
CA THR A 233 6.27 -4.21 8.48
C THR A 233 5.14 -5.21 8.26
N SER A 234 5.35 -6.28 7.49
CA SER A 234 4.32 -7.30 7.23
C SER A 234 3.85 -7.98 8.51
N ILE A 235 4.79 -8.36 9.40
CA ILE A 235 4.47 -9.01 10.67
C ILE A 235 3.76 -8.03 11.60
N PHE A 236 4.31 -6.82 11.77
CA PHE A 236 3.74 -5.79 12.62
C PHE A 236 2.29 -5.47 12.21
N SER A 237 2.06 -5.16 10.93
CA SER A 237 0.73 -4.83 10.43
C SER A 237 -0.25 -5.98 10.60
N GLY A 238 0.19 -7.21 10.32
CA GLY A 238 -0.66 -8.39 10.46
C GLY A 238 -1.12 -8.62 11.89
N VAL A 239 -0.20 -8.62 12.85
CA VAL A 239 -0.53 -8.78 14.28
C VAL A 239 -1.44 -7.64 14.74
N PHE A 240 -1.14 -6.41 14.31
CA PHE A 240 -1.93 -5.24 14.65
C PHE A 240 -3.37 -5.33 14.09
N PHE A 241 -3.54 -5.73 12.83
CA PHE A 241 -4.88 -5.84 12.23
C PHE A 241 -5.70 -6.97 12.81
N VAL A 242 -5.11 -8.14 13.06
CA VAL A 242 -5.79 -9.26 13.71
C VAL A 242 -6.27 -8.84 15.09
N GLY A 243 -5.39 -8.26 15.91
CA GLY A 243 -5.72 -7.84 17.29
C GLY A 243 -6.77 -6.73 17.32
N THR A 244 -6.60 -5.68 16.52
CA THR A 244 -7.54 -4.55 16.51
C THR A 244 -8.92 -4.97 15.97
N THR A 245 -8.97 -5.78 14.92
CA THR A 245 -10.25 -6.28 14.36
C THR A 245 -11.01 -7.13 15.39
N TYR A 246 -10.31 -8.03 16.07
CA TYR A 246 -10.91 -8.86 17.13
C TYR A 246 -11.53 -7.99 18.24
N VAL A 247 -10.78 -7.01 18.77
CA VAL A 247 -11.24 -6.14 19.85
C VAL A 247 -12.37 -5.19 19.38
N ILE A 248 -12.31 -4.67 18.17
CA ILE A 248 -13.37 -3.80 17.62
C ILE A 248 -14.67 -4.59 17.48
N THR A 249 -14.61 -5.81 16.94
CA THR A 249 -15.80 -6.67 16.81
C THR A 249 -16.43 -6.97 18.18
N GLN A 250 -15.60 -7.30 19.19
CA GLN A 250 -16.04 -7.48 20.56
C GLN A 250 -16.65 -6.19 21.15
N GLY A 251 -16.06 -5.03 20.86
CA GLY A 251 -16.56 -3.72 21.32
C GLY A 251 -17.93 -3.34 20.76
N PHE A 252 -18.34 -3.91 19.62
CA PHE A 252 -19.70 -3.82 19.07
C PHE A 252 -20.64 -4.92 19.59
N GLY A 253 -20.20 -5.73 20.56
CA GLY A 253 -20.98 -6.87 21.08
C GLY A 253 -21.30 -7.89 20.01
N ASP A 254 -20.41 -8.10 19.06
CA ASP A 254 -20.55 -8.99 17.89
C ASP A 254 -21.73 -8.63 16.94
N ASN A 255 -22.22 -7.41 17.04
CA ASN A 255 -23.24 -6.93 16.12
C ASN A 255 -22.61 -6.56 14.76
N VAL A 256 -22.44 -7.59 13.93
CA VAL A 256 -21.85 -7.50 12.59
C VAL A 256 -22.56 -6.47 11.72
N ALA A 257 -23.91 -6.38 11.81
CA ALA A 257 -24.68 -5.47 10.97
C ALA A 257 -24.38 -4.00 11.32
N THR A 258 -24.34 -3.68 12.63
CA THR A 258 -24.04 -2.32 13.10
C THR A 258 -22.59 -1.95 12.78
N LEU A 259 -21.64 -2.84 13.02
CA LEU A 259 -20.23 -2.59 12.74
C LEU A 259 -19.98 -2.46 11.22
N GLY A 260 -20.58 -3.35 10.41
CA GLY A 260 -20.44 -3.29 8.94
C GLY A 260 -21.03 -2.04 8.30
N ALA A 261 -22.04 -1.42 8.95
CA ALA A 261 -22.63 -0.17 8.51
C ALA A 261 -21.91 1.08 9.06
N SER A 262 -20.98 0.93 9.99
CA SER A 262 -20.29 2.04 10.63
C SER A 262 -19.30 2.72 9.68
N ALA A 263 -19.44 4.03 9.50
CA ALA A 263 -18.46 4.86 8.81
C ALA A 263 -17.26 5.24 9.70
N ALA A 264 -17.34 4.94 11.00
CA ALA A 264 -16.40 5.40 12.01
C ALA A 264 -16.26 4.42 13.20
N PRO A 265 -15.88 3.14 12.97
CA PRO A 265 -15.95 2.08 13.98
C PRO A 265 -15.32 2.42 15.32
N LEU A 266 -14.11 2.97 15.32
CA LEU A 266 -13.44 3.37 16.54
C LEU A 266 -14.14 4.55 17.22
N GLY A 267 -14.71 5.46 16.47
CA GLY A 267 -15.49 6.58 16.99
C GLY A 267 -16.74 6.11 17.72
N ASP A 268 -17.44 5.15 17.15
CA ASP A 268 -18.66 4.59 17.74
C ASP A 268 -18.35 3.89 19.08
N ILE A 269 -17.27 3.09 19.13
CA ILE A 269 -16.80 2.47 20.37
C ILE A 269 -16.38 3.53 21.40
N THR A 270 -15.58 4.51 20.97
CA THR A 270 -15.10 5.52 21.92
C THR A 270 -16.21 6.40 22.45
N ASN A 271 -17.21 6.73 21.62
CA ASN A 271 -18.38 7.47 22.06
C ASN A 271 -19.23 6.71 23.10
N SER A 272 -19.30 5.39 23.00
CA SER A 272 -20.01 4.56 24.00
C SER A 272 -19.29 4.51 25.34
N ILE A 273 -17.96 4.70 25.37
CA ILE A 273 -17.15 4.72 26.59
C ILE A 273 -17.00 6.14 27.12
N SER A 274 -16.58 7.08 26.27
CA SER A 274 -16.41 8.49 26.60
C SER A 274 -16.31 9.34 25.34
N LYS A 275 -17.17 10.35 25.21
CA LYS A 275 -17.16 11.32 24.09
C LYS A 275 -15.80 12.02 23.87
N TYR A 276 -14.98 12.12 24.91
CA TYR A 276 -13.68 12.79 24.83
C TYR A 276 -12.60 11.94 24.12
N MET A 277 -12.85 10.65 23.90
CA MET A 277 -11.89 9.75 23.25
C MET A 277 -11.97 9.79 21.73
N THR A 278 -13.07 10.27 21.17
CA THR A 278 -13.29 10.29 19.72
C THR A 278 -12.32 11.24 19.00
N ALA A 279 -12.10 12.45 19.56
CA ALA A 279 -11.19 13.42 18.97
C ALA A 279 -9.73 12.91 18.83
N PRO A 280 -9.07 12.36 19.88
CA PRO A 280 -7.73 11.75 19.74
C PRO A 280 -7.67 10.66 18.70
N VAL A 281 -8.69 9.80 18.58
CA VAL A 281 -8.75 8.74 17.56
C VAL A 281 -8.70 9.32 16.15
N TYR A 282 -9.58 10.27 15.85
CA TYR A 282 -9.61 10.88 14.50
C TYR A 282 -8.45 11.82 14.23
N PHE A 283 -7.85 12.41 15.25
CA PHE A 283 -6.55 13.05 15.11
C PHE A 283 -5.49 12.04 14.65
N GLY A 284 -5.37 10.90 15.34
CA GLY A 284 -4.46 9.82 14.97
C GLY A 284 -4.73 9.29 13.55
N ALA A 285 -5.99 9.02 13.21
CA ALA A 285 -6.38 8.55 11.88
C ALA A 285 -6.05 9.57 10.78
N THR A 286 -6.24 10.87 11.04
CA THR A 286 -5.89 11.94 10.11
C THR A 286 -4.40 11.98 9.81
N ILE A 287 -3.56 11.93 10.84
CA ILE A 287 -2.10 11.98 10.66
C ILE A 287 -1.56 10.72 9.99
N SER A 288 -2.11 9.54 10.31
CA SER A 288 -1.73 8.26 9.69
C SER A 288 -2.11 8.23 8.21
N SER A 289 -3.35 8.58 7.86
CA SER A 289 -3.78 8.63 6.45
C SER A 289 -2.99 9.66 5.63
N PHE A 290 -2.68 10.83 6.21
CA PHE A 290 -1.81 11.82 5.57
C PHE A 290 -0.39 11.27 5.35
N ALA A 291 0.19 10.59 6.34
CA ALA A 291 1.51 9.96 6.22
C ALA A 291 1.53 8.88 5.13
N CYS A 292 0.46 8.11 5.00
CA CYS A 292 0.32 7.11 3.95
C CYS A 292 0.17 7.75 2.55
N ALA A 293 -0.63 8.82 2.41
CA ALA A 293 -0.72 9.55 1.16
C ALA A 293 0.65 10.10 0.72
N LEU A 294 1.42 10.64 1.67
CA LEU A 294 2.79 11.12 1.46
C LEU A 294 3.74 9.99 1.04
N ALA A 295 3.69 8.84 1.73
CA ALA A 295 4.52 7.69 1.42
C ALA A 295 4.18 7.10 0.03
N SER A 296 2.89 7.02 -0.31
CA SER A 296 2.41 6.55 -1.61
C SER A 296 2.83 7.47 -2.75
N LEU A 297 2.72 8.80 -2.57
CA LEU A 297 3.20 9.77 -3.56
C LEU A 297 4.73 9.70 -3.74
N ASN A 298 5.48 9.49 -2.66
CA ASN A 298 6.92 9.26 -2.72
C ASN A 298 7.27 8.01 -3.52
N ALA A 299 6.56 6.91 -3.31
CA ALA A 299 6.77 5.66 -4.03
C ALA A 299 6.37 5.79 -5.52
N PHE A 300 5.24 6.43 -5.83
CA PHE A 300 4.83 6.79 -7.18
C PHE A 300 5.91 7.60 -7.89
N GLY A 301 6.39 8.68 -7.27
CA GLY A 301 7.40 9.56 -7.85
C GLY A 301 8.71 8.84 -8.19
N ARG A 302 9.13 7.87 -7.37
CA ARG A 302 10.33 7.04 -7.64
C ARG A 302 10.09 6.03 -8.74
N MET A 303 8.90 5.46 -8.81
CA MET A 303 8.54 4.55 -9.89
C MET A 303 8.52 5.30 -11.22
N LEU A 304 7.83 6.45 -11.29
CA LEU A 304 7.76 7.28 -12.49
C LEU A 304 9.14 7.81 -12.90
N PHE A 305 9.96 8.21 -11.93
CA PHE A 305 11.36 8.58 -12.15
C PHE A 305 12.18 7.44 -12.77
N SER A 306 12.01 6.22 -12.27
CA SER A 306 12.71 5.06 -12.81
C SER A 306 12.29 4.78 -14.27
N LEU A 307 10.99 4.80 -14.54
CA LEU A 307 10.48 4.64 -15.92
C LEU A 307 10.95 5.75 -16.85
N GLY A 308 11.07 7.00 -16.37
CA GLY A 308 11.63 8.12 -17.12
C GLY A 308 13.12 7.95 -17.42
N ARG A 309 13.90 7.43 -16.47
CA ARG A 309 15.33 7.13 -16.68
C ARG A 309 15.56 6.04 -17.73
N TYR A 310 14.68 5.07 -17.79
CA TYR A 310 14.71 4.03 -18.81
C TYR A 310 13.93 4.41 -20.09
N GLN A 311 13.49 5.68 -20.20
CA GLN A 311 12.80 6.22 -21.39
C GLN A 311 11.49 5.50 -21.78
N PHE A 312 10.83 4.82 -20.83
CA PHE A 312 9.48 4.28 -21.05
C PHE A 312 8.41 5.37 -21.03
N VAL A 313 8.69 6.44 -20.31
CA VAL A 313 7.95 7.71 -20.34
C VAL A 313 8.94 8.82 -20.67
N HIS A 314 8.44 10.04 -20.88
CA HIS A 314 9.29 11.17 -21.24
C HIS A 314 10.47 11.33 -20.27
N SER A 315 11.66 11.53 -20.81
CA SER A 315 12.93 11.57 -20.05
C SER A 315 12.98 12.64 -18.96
N SER A 316 12.17 13.70 -19.08
CA SER A 316 12.04 14.74 -18.03
C SER A 316 11.58 14.17 -16.68
N MET A 317 10.82 13.06 -16.67
CA MET A 317 10.41 12.38 -15.43
C MET A 317 11.62 11.77 -14.69
N GLY A 318 12.71 11.47 -15.42
CA GLY A 318 13.97 10.96 -14.87
C GLY A 318 14.91 12.03 -14.32
N ILE A 319 14.46 13.28 -14.15
CA ILE A 319 15.27 14.40 -13.64
C ILE A 319 15.15 14.51 -12.12
N VAL A 320 16.29 14.73 -11.47
CA VAL A 320 16.40 14.97 -10.02
C VAL A 320 16.64 16.45 -9.76
N HIS A 321 15.97 17.02 -8.78
CA HIS A 321 16.19 18.41 -8.34
C HIS A 321 17.62 18.60 -7.81
N GLN A 322 18.30 19.66 -8.25
CA GLN A 322 19.74 19.85 -7.97
C GLN A 322 20.06 19.91 -6.47
N THR A 323 19.28 20.63 -5.69
CA THR A 323 19.51 20.83 -4.23
C THR A 323 18.78 19.80 -3.37
N ARG A 324 17.49 19.55 -3.64
CA ARG A 324 16.65 18.66 -2.82
C ARG A 324 16.90 17.17 -3.04
N LYS A 325 17.54 16.82 -4.17
CA LYS A 325 17.86 15.43 -4.57
C LYS A 325 16.62 14.51 -4.64
N THR A 326 15.46 15.09 -5.00
CA THR A 326 14.19 14.39 -5.16
C THR A 326 13.70 14.46 -6.62
N PRO A 327 12.90 13.50 -7.11
CA PRO A 327 12.35 13.51 -8.47
C PRO A 327 11.13 14.46 -8.53
N HIS A 328 11.38 15.76 -8.40
CA HIS A 328 10.35 16.78 -8.18
C HIS A 328 9.28 16.82 -9.29
N LEU A 329 9.67 16.64 -10.55
CA LEU A 329 8.70 16.67 -11.67
C LEU A 329 7.75 15.48 -11.62
N ALA A 330 8.29 14.27 -11.36
CA ALA A 330 7.46 13.07 -11.20
C ALA A 330 6.50 13.19 -10.01
N LEU A 331 6.96 13.76 -8.89
CA LEU A 331 6.12 14.03 -7.71
C LEU A 331 5.04 15.07 -8.02
N THR A 332 5.36 16.12 -8.78
CA THR A 332 4.39 17.14 -9.19
C THR A 332 3.30 16.56 -10.09
N VAL A 333 3.68 15.74 -11.08
CA VAL A 333 2.72 15.03 -11.92
C VAL A 333 1.79 14.14 -11.09
N GLY A 334 2.35 13.37 -10.14
CA GLY A 334 1.55 12.55 -9.22
C GLY A 334 0.57 13.36 -8.37
N ALA A 335 1.00 14.49 -7.80
CA ALA A 335 0.16 15.35 -6.97
C ALA A 335 -0.97 16.02 -7.79
N VAL A 336 -0.67 16.47 -9.01
CA VAL A 336 -1.67 17.06 -9.91
C VAL A 336 -2.71 16.02 -10.33
N LEU A 337 -2.28 14.81 -10.72
CA LEU A 337 -3.19 13.71 -11.05
C LEU A 337 -4.04 13.30 -9.84
N ASN A 338 -3.43 13.20 -8.64
CA ASN A 338 -4.15 12.93 -7.40
C ASN A 338 -5.28 13.95 -7.18
N PHE A 339 -4.97 15.24 -7.26
CA PHE A 339 -5.97 16.28 -7.08
C PHE A 339 -7.07 16.24 -8.14
N ILE A 340 -6.70 16.19 -9.44
CA ILE A 340 -7.67 16.23 -10.54
C ILE A 340 -8.65 15.07 -10.45
N VAL A 341 -8.17 13.84 -10.25
CA VAL A 341 -9.04 12.66 -10.20
C VAL A 341 -9.91 12.68 -8.96
N CYS A 342 -9.38 13.06 -7.79
CA CYS A 342 -10.21 13.25 -6.59
C CYS A 342 -11.29 14.33 -6.80
N ALA A 343 -10.97 15.44 -7.46
CA ALA A 343 -11.91 16.51 -7.73
C ALA A 343 -13.02 16.11 -8.70
N VAL A 344 -12.72 15.33 -9.74
CA VAL A 344 -13.71 14.83 -10.71
C VAL A 344 -14.79 13.99 -10.03
N PHE A 345 -14.43 13.22 -9.02
CA PHE A 345 -15.36 12.35 -8.30
C PHE A 345 -15.85 12.94 -6.96
N ALA A 346 -15.58 14.22 -6.70
CA ALA A 346 -15.90 14.88 -5.43
C ALA A 346 -17.41 15.01 -5.11
N SER A 347 -18.28 14.84 -6.10
CA SER A 347 -19.75 14.82 -5.92
C SER A 347 -20.26 13.49 -5.35
N ASN A 348 -19.46 12.42 -5.44
CA ASN A 348 -19.83 11.13 -4.88
C ASN A 348 -19.56 11.06 -3.38
N SER A 349 -20.12 10.06 -2.70
CA SER A 349 -19.77 9.76 -1.31
C SER A 349 -18.27 9.53 -1.15
N GLU A 350 -17.64 10.21 -0.20
CA GLU A 350 -16.21 10.05 0.08
C GLU A 350 -15.86 8.60 0.45
N THR A 351 -16.71 7.93 1.23
CA THR A 351 -16.51 6.51 1.60
C THR A 351 -16.55 5.59 0.39
N ASN A 352 -17.49 5.81 -0.53
CA ASN A 352 -17.56 5.02 -1.77
C ASN A 352 -16.32 5.27 -2.64
N THR A 353 -15.92 6.52 -2.82
CA THR A 353 -14.77 6.89 -3.65
C THR A 353 -13.46 6.35 -3.06
N PHE A 354 -13.32 6.36 -1.73
CA PHE A 354 -12.23 5.68 -1.03
C PHE A 354 -12.17 4.19 -1.39
N GLY A 355 -13.32 3.49 -1.31
CA GLY A 355 -13.41 2.08 -1.67
C GLY A 355 -13.06 1.81 -3.14
N TRP A 356 -13.49 2.67 -4.06
CA TRP A 356 -13.19 2.55 -5.48
C TRP A 356 -11.70 2.65 -5.76
N TYR A 357 -11.03 3.67 -5.22
CA TYR A 357 -9.60 3.85 -5.42
C TYR A 357 -8.78 2.76 -4.71
N GLY A 358 -9.19 2.33 -3.53
CA GLY A 358 -8.57 1.22 -2.83
C GLY A 358 -8.63 -0.09 -3.63
N THR A 359 -9.79 -0.37 -4.25
CA THR A 359 -9.96 -1.56 -5.10
C THR A 359 -9.07 -1.49 -6.35
N LEU A 360 -9.05 -0.34 -7.03
CA LEU A 360 -8.20 -0.14 -8.21
C LEU A 360 -6.71 -0.24 -7.86
N ALA A 361 -6.29 0.29 -6.71
CA ALA A 361 -4.94 0.12 -6.21
C ALA A 361 -4.57 -1.35 -5.99
N SER A 362 -5.49 -2.13 -5.39
CA SER A 362 -5.28 -3.54 -5.08
C SER A 362 -4.95 -4.38 -6.31
N PHE A 363 -5.61 -4.14 -7.45
CA PHE A 363 -5.29 -4.87 -8.68
C PHE A 363 -3.83 -4.68 -9.11
N GLY A 364 -3.32 -3.47 -9.03
CA GLY A 364 -1.92 -3.19 -9.35
C GLY A 364 -0.95 -3.93 -8.44
N PHE A 365 -1.21 -3.91 -7.13
CA PHE A 365 -0.37 -4.62 -6.16
C PHE A 365 -0.45 -6.13 -6.34
N ILE A 366 -1.63 -6.72 -6.51
CA ILE A 366 -1.81 -8.16 -6.69
C ILE A 366 -1.03 -8.65 -7.93
N ILE A 367 -1.10 -7.92 -9.05
CA ILE A 367 -0.35 -8.26 -10.27
C ILE A 367 1.17 -8.22 -10.00
N VAL A 368 1.65 -7.17 -9.32
CA VAL A 368 3.08 -7.04 -9.02
C VAL A 368 3.55 -8.08 -8.02
N TYR A 369 2.76 -8.39 -7.00
CA TYR A 369 3.08 -9.43 -6.01
C TYR A 369 3.11 -10.82 -6.64
N PHE A 370 2.20 -11.10 -7.58
CA PHE A 370 2.25 -12.29 -8.41
C PHE A 370 3.57 -12.36 -9.20
N LEU A 371 3.89 -11.31 -9.94
CA LEU A 371 5.12 -11.26 -10.75
C LEU A 371 6.38 -11.37 -9.90
N CYS A 372 6.44 -10.75 -8.72
CA CYS A 372 7.56 -10.87 -7.80
C CYS A 372 7.69 -12.29 -7.23
N SER A 373 6.56 -12.94 -6.95
CA SER A 373 6.56 -14.33 -6.46
C SER A 373 7.10 -15.32 -7.48
N VAL A 374 6.80 -15.10 -8.77
CA VAL A 374 7.40 -15.85 -9.88
C VAL A 374 8.87 -15.45 -10.11
N SER A 375 9.20 -14.16 -9.98
CA SER A 375 10.54 -13.63 -10.22
C SER A 375 11.58 -14.13 -9.24
N ALA A 376 11.22 -14.31 -7.97
CA ALA A 376 12.19 -14.69 -6.94
C ALA A 376 12.88 -16.03 -7.20
N PRO A 377 12.19 -17.16 -7.44
CA PRO A 377 12.85 -18.41 -7.76
C PRO A 377 13.60 -18.38 -9.10
N VAL A 378 13.12 -17.63 -10.10
CA VAL A 378 13.82 -17.47 -11.39
C VAL A 378 15.15 -16.75 -11.20
N LEU A 379 15.19 -15.66 -10.41
CA LEU A 379 16.43 -14.95 -10.10
C LEU A 379 17.41 -15.86 -9.36
N LEU A 380 16.93 -16.58 -8.33
CA LEU A 380 17.76 -17.50 -7.53
C LEU A 380 18.34 -18.64 -8.37
N LYS A 381 17.58 -19.13 -9.37
CA LYS A 381 18.09 -20.11 -10.34
C LYS A 381 19.23 -19.52 -11.17
N ARG A 382 19.09 -18.29 -11.67
CA ARG A 382 20.13 -17.61 -12.47
C ARG A 382 21.41 -17.33 -11.68
N THR A 383 21.29 -17.07 -10.37
CA THR A 383 22.45 -16.83 -9.49
C THR A 383 23.03 -18.11 -8.86
N GLY A 384 22.48 -19.29 -9.16
CA GLY A 384 22.95 -20.56 -8.59
C GLY A 384 22.59 -20.77 -7.12
N GLU A 385 21.70 -19.97 -6.55
CA GLU A 385 21.34 -19.98 -5.12
C GLU A 385 19.96 -20.63 -4.85
N LEU A 386 19.33 -21.22 -5.87
CA LEU A 386 17.98 -21.77 -5.78
C LEU A 386 17.93 -22.98 -4.85
N LYS A 387 17.02 -22.94 -3.88
CA LYS A 387 16.67 -24.05 -3.00
C LYS A 387 15.23 -24.49 -3.23
N THR A 388 14.89 -25.74 -2.94
CA THR A 388 13.52 -26.28 -3.08
C THR A 388 12.49 -25.42 -2.33
N ARG A 389 12.82 -24.96 -1.13
CA ARG A 389 11.97 -24.05 -0.36
C ARG A 389 11.62 -22.75 -1.13
N ASP A 390 12.49 -22.26 -1.98
CA ASP A 390 12.30 -21.02 -2.72
C ASP A 390 11.28 -21.21 -3.85
N ILE A 391 11.26 -22.38 -4.45
CA ILE A 391 10.25 -22.78 -5.44
C ILE A 391 8.88 -22.88 -4.77
N VAL A 392 8.82 -23.52 -3.60
CA VAL A 392 7.56 -23.67 -2.85
C VAL A 392 7.02 -22.29 -2.41
N ILE A 393 7.86 -21.45 -1.83
CA ILE A 393 7.45 -20.09 -1.38
C ILE A 393 7.03 -19.22 -2.57
N GLY A 394 7.77 -19.30 -3.70
CA GLY A 394 7.41 -18.57 -4.92
C GLY A 394 6.09 -19.06 -5.53
N GLY A 395 5.93 -20.36 -5.63
CA GLY A 395 4.71 -21.00 -6.12
C GLY A 395 3.48 -20.67 -5.26
N LEU A 396 3.60 -20.80 -3.94
CA LEU A 396 2.53 -20.44 -3.00
C LEU A 396 2.16 -18.95 -3.12
N GLY A 397 3.14 -18.04 -3.17
CA GLY A 397 2.87 -16.61 -3.33
C GLY A 397 2.14 -16.31 -4.66
N ALA A 398 2.56 -16.93 -5.76
CA ALA A 398 1.91 -16.78 -7.05
C ALA A 398 0.47 -17.31 -7.03
N VAL A 399 0.23 -18.49 -6.47
CA VAL A 399 -1.11 -19.10 -6.37
C VAL A 399 -2.03 -18.23 -5.50
N LEU A 400 -1.56 -17.76 -4.35
CA LEU A 400 -2.36 -16.91 -3.45
C LEU A 400 -2.75 -15.59 -4.11
N MET A 401 -1.84 -14.94 -4.83
CA MET A 401 -2.14 -13.70 -5.56
C MET A 401 -3.07 -13.96 -6.76
N PHE A 402 -2.91 -15.07 -7.46
CA PHE A 402 -3.84 -15.46 -8.53
C PHE A 402 -5.24 -15.73 -7.99
N LEU A 403 -5.36 -16.46 -6.88
CA LEU A 403 -6.66 -16.70 -6.23
C LEU A 403 -7.30 -15.40 -5.73
N SER A 404 -6.50 -14.45 -5.24
CA SER A 404 -7.00 -13.11 -4.86
C SER A 404 -7.55 -12.37 -6.08
N LEU A 405 -6.90 -12.46 -7.24
CA LEU A 405 -7.40 -11.86 -8.48
C LEU A 405 -8.72 -12.51 -8.92
N VAL A 406 -8.81 -13.85 -8.88
CA VAL A 406 -10.05 -14.57 -9.16
C VAL A 406 -11.18 -14.16 -8.19
N GLY A 407 -10.88 -14.07 -6.89
CA GLY A 407 -11.84 -13.63 -5.86
C GLY A 407 -12.33 -12.19 -6.03
N SER A 408 -11.59 -11.34 -6.77
CA SER A 408 -12.04 -9.98 -7.10
C SER A 408 -13.06 -9.93 -8.27
N VAL A 409 -13.21 -11.03 -9.00
CA VAL A 409 -14.11 -11.14 -10.17
C VAL A 409 -15.27 -12.10 -9.90
N TYR A 410 -15.03 -13.12 -9.11
CA TYR A 410 -16.02 -14.16 -8.81
C TYR A 410 -16.08 -14.48 -7.30
N PRO A 411 -17.25 -14.46 -6.65
CA PRO A 411 -18.58 -14.07 -7.19
C PRO A 411 -18.60 -12.63 -7.70
N ILE A 412 -19.44 -12.35 -8.72
CA ILE A 412 -19.50 -11.02 -9.35
C ILE A 412 -19.87 -9.97 -8.30
N PRO A 413 -19.00 -8.97 -8.03
CA PRO A 413 -19.29 -7.91 -7.08
C PRO A 413 -20.46 -7.03 -7.55
N SER A 414 -21.10 -6.34 -6.61
CA SER A 414 -22.11 -5.34 -6.94
C SER A 414 -21.49 -4.15 -7.69
N ALA A 415 -22.31 -3.45 -8.50
CA ALA A 415 -21.87 -2.22 -9.17
C ALA A 415 -21.48 -1.15 -8.13
N PRO A 416 -20.42 -0.33 -8.39
CA PRO A 416 -19.60 -0.29 -9.62
C PRO A 416 -18.36 -1.23 -9.59
N TYR A 417 -18.15 -1.99 -8.52
CA TYR A 417 -16.96 -2.83 -8.33
C TYR A 417 -16.78 -3.91 -9.41
N ASN A 418 -17.88 -4.38 -9.99
CA ASN A 418 -17.88 -5.32 -11.11
C ASN A 418 -17.21 -4.79 -12.39
N TYR A 419 -17.11 -3.46 -12.57
CA TYR A 419 -16.45 -2.83 -13.73
C TYR A 419 -14.95 -2.63 -13.53
N PHE A 420 -14.47 -2.59 -12.29
CA PHE A 420 -13.07 -2.22 -12.00
C PHE A 420 -12.04 -3.21 -12.54
N PRO A 421 -12.24 -4.55 -12.53
CA PRO A 421 -11.31 -5.47 -13.16
C PRO A 421 -11.11 -5.19 -14.66
N TYR A 422 -12.20 -4.86 -15.36
CA TYR A 422 -12.16 -4.55 -16.80
C TYR A 422 -11.49 -3.19 -17.05
N ALA A 423 -11.80 -2.18 -16.24
CA ALA A 423 -11.14 -0.87 -16.32
C ALA A 423 -9.62 -0.98 -16.08
N PHE A 424 -9.22 -1.78 -15.07
CA PHE A 424 -7.82 -2.01 -14.79
C PHE A 424 -7.14 -2.85 -15.87
N ALA A 425 -7.82 -3.85 -16.43
CA ALA A 425 -7.32 -4.62 -17.58
C ALA A 425 -7.11 -3.72 -18.80
N ALA A 426 -8.06 -2.81 -19.10
CA ALA A 426 -7.90 -1.82 -20.17
C ALA A 426 -6.68 -0.91 -19.94
N TYR A 427 -6.47 -0.43 -18.71
CA TYR A 427 -5.27 0.32 -18.33
C TYR A 427 -3.98 -0.49 -18.59
N MET A 428 -3.96 -1.76 -18.23
CA MET A 428 -2.82 -2.64 -18.45
C MET A 428 -2.57 -2.89 -19.95
N LEU A 429 -3.64 -3.03 -20.75
CA LEU A 429 -3.55 -3.18 -22.21
C LEU A 429 -2.98 -1.94 -22.89
N VAL A 430 -3.36 -0.73 -22.43
CA VAL A 430 -2.76 0.53 -22.91
C VAL A 430 -1.26 0.55 -22.63
N GLY A 431 -0.83 0.18 -21.43
CA GLY A 431 0.59 0.08 -21.08
C GLY A 431 1.33 -0.96 -21.94
N PHE A 432 0.71 -2.10 -22.19
CA PHE A 432 1.28 -3.15 -23.04
C PHE A 432 1.42 -2.69 -24.51
N ALA A 433 0.38 -2.05 -25.05
CA ALA A 433 0.42 -1.50 -26.42
C ALA A 433 1.48 -0.42 -26.56
N TRP A 434 1.57 0.50 -25.59
CA TRP A 434 2.62 1.53 -25.55
C TRP A 434 4.02 0.93 -25.50
N PHE A 435 4.24 -0.07 -24.65
CA PHE A 435 5.52 -0.75 -24.59
C PHE A 435 5.87 -1.47 -25.91
N SER A 436 4.89 -2.15 -26.51
CA SER A 436 5.08 -2.83 -27.79
C SER A 436 5.45 -1.85 -28.90
N PHE A 437 4.83 -0.67 -28.90
CA PHE A 437 5.19 0.42 -29.81
C PHE A 437 6.63 0.91 -29.59
N LEU A 438 7.04 1.14 -28.35
CA LEU A 438 8.41 1.55 -28.03
C LEU A 438 9.44 0.49 -28.44
N LYS A 439 9.13 -0.78 -28.24
CA LYS A 439 9.99 -1.91 -28.62
C LYS A 439 10.29 -1.92 -30.11
N ILE A 440 9.31 -1.56 -30.94
CA ILE A 440 9.45 -1.52 -32.41
C ILE A 440 10.20 -0.25 -32.83
N ARG A 441 9.88 0.92 -32.25
CA ARG A 441 10.42 2.22 -32.67
C ARG A 441 11.81 2.52 -32.15
N THR A 442 12.15 2.01 -30.95
CA THR A 442 13.39 2.35 -30.23
C THR A 442 14.04 1.11 -29.59
N PRO A 443 14.46 0.11 -30.40
CA PRO A 443 15.05 -1.13 -29.86
C PRO A 443 16.33 -0.89 -29.05
N GLN A 444 17.03 0.21 -29.28
CA GLN A 444 18.23 0.60 -28.52
C GLN A 444 17.95 0.87 -27.04
N ILE A 445 16.77 1.35 -26.68
CA ILE A 445 16.36 1.56 -25.29
C ILE A 445 16.34 0.22 -24.54
N LEU A 446 15.78 -0.82 -25.17
CA LEU A 446 15.72 -2.17 -24.61
C LEU A 446 17.09 -2.79 -24.45
N ALA A 447 17.98 -2.61 -25.45
CA ALA A 447 19.36 -3.09 -25.38
C ALA A 447 20.13 -2.39 -24.25
N GLY A 448 19.96 -1.08 -24.06
CA GLY A 448 20.54 -0.33 -22.94
C GLY A 448 20.05 -0.82 -21.58
N ILE A 449 18.75 -1.09 -21.44
CA ILE A 449 18.17 -1.66 -20.22
C ILE A 449 18.74 -3.06 -19.96
N GLN A 450 18.82 -3.89 -20.99
CA GLN A 450 19.33 -5.25 -20.88
C GLN A 450 20.80 -5.25 -20.48
N HIS A 451 21.62 -4.38 -21.05
CA HIS A 451 23.02 -4.21 -20.68
C HIS A 451 23.21 -3.71 -19.24
N ASP A 452 22.43 -2.71 -18.78
CA ASP A 452 22.46 -2.24 -17.39
C ASP A 452 21.97 -3.34 -16.40
N MET A 453 21.06 -4.21 -16.84
CA MET A 453 20.56 -5.31 -16.05
C MET A 453 21.56 -6.48 -15.96
N GLU A 454 22.27 -6.78 -17.03
CA GLU A 454 23.27 -7.84 -17.09
C GLU A 454 24.55 -7.45 -16.33
N SER A 455 25.02 -6.22 -16.48
CA SER A 455 26.24 -5.73 -15.81
C SER A 455 26.15 -5.72 -14.30
N ALA A 456 24.95 -5.66 -13.71
CA ALA A 456 24.76 -5.67 -12.27
C ALA A 456 24.46 -7.08 -11.69
N VAL A 457 24.40 -8.13 -12.52
CA VAL A 457 24.25 -9.53 -12.10
C VAL A 457 25.62 -10.24 -11.97
N ILE A 458 26.70 -9.63 -12.47
CA ILE A 458 28.05 -10.19 -12.30
C ILE A 458 28.38 -10.13 -10.80
N PRO A 459 28.69 -11.26 -10.14
CA PRO A 459 29.17 -11.25 -8.76
C PRO A 459 30.45 -10.41 -8.70
N ALA A 460 30.48 -9.39 -7.84
CA ALA A 460 31.73 -8.77 -7.45
C ALA A 460 32.55 -9.83 -6.69
N GLY A 461 33.40 -10.57 -7.40
CA GLY A 461 34.26 -11.56 -6.78
C GLY A 461 34.57 -12.75 -7.70
N LYS A 462 35.41 -12.55 -8.69
CA LYS A 462 36.54 -13.41 -9.00
C LYS A 462 37.80 -12.59 -8.84
#